data_cf985bdf3c2840eb9016b4ecafd8dfb5
#
_entry.id   cf985bdf3c2840eb9016b4ecafd8dfb5
#
_cell.length_a   1.000
_cell.length_b   1.000
_cell.length_c   1.000
_cell.angle_alpha   90.00
_cell.angle_beta   90.00
_cell.angle_gamma   90.00
#
_symmetry.space_group_name_H-M   'P 1'
#
loop_
_entity.id
_entity.type
_entity.pdbx_description
1 polymer ?
#
loop_
_entity_poly.entity_id
_entity_poly.type
_entity_poly.pdbx_seq_one_letter_code
_entity_poly.pdbx_strand_id
1 'polypeptide(L)'
;MKKDIDALMEKHQIDALLITGPAGHNPPMQYFTGNVHIGHGDLIKKRGEEPVLFCNPMEREEAARSGIEIKNLAEYRLSELMKEVDNDPAKATALRYKKMFSDISLTSGKLSIYGLQEAGQAYRIFNELKAILPDIEIIGEMGHSVLSQAMETKDEDEAKHLRHMGKVTTEIVGRVQKFIQSHKSKDGVVVKTDGTPLTIGDVKSKINLWAAELDVENPHGTIFAIGADSGVPHNGGNPTDKLELGKTIVFDIFLQQAGGGYHSDFTRTWCLGYAPEAEQKLYDDVRKVFDNIMEGLELNAPFAPMQALTCQMFEDLGHETIRQNPMITEGYVHSLGHGLGLRIHEAPGARDEKAFFKTGVAVTIEPGLYYPSKGMGSRIEDTVYVNQEGTIELLTDYPYDLVIPIEEA
;
A
#
# COMPACT_ATOMS: atom_id res chain seq x y z
N MET A 1 -5.90 -7.38 13.66
CA MET A 1 -5.84 -6.34 14.72
C MET A 1 -4.71 -6.67 15.69
N LYS A 2 -4.15 -5.66 16.35
CA LYS A 2 -3.03 -5.85 17.32
C LYS A 2 -3.35 -6.85 18.42
N LYS A 3 -4.58 -6.87 18.89
CA LYS A 3 -5.06 -7.84 19.93
C LYS A 3 -5.04 -9.30 19.48
N ASP A 4 -4.96 -9.58 18.17
CA ASP A 4 -5.01 -10.94 17.65
C ASP A 4 -3.62 -11.57 17.52
N ILE A 5 -2.55 -10.79 17.76
CA ILE A 5 -1.16 -11.20 17.51
C ILE A 5 -0.81 -12.47 18.29
N ASP A 6 -1.12 -12.53 19.57
CA ASP A 6 -0.78 -13.70 20.43
C ASP A 6 -1.51 -14.97 19.98
N ALA A 7 -2.79 -14.86 19.60
CA ALA A 7 -3.55 -15.98 19.06
C ALA A 7 -3.02 -16.44 17.69
N LEU A 8 -2.59 -15.49 16.85
CA LEU A 8 -1.95 -15.79 15.55
C LEU A 8 -0.57 -16.45 15.77
N MET A 9 0.23 -15.94 16.72
CA MET A 9 1.50 -16.57 17.09
C MET A 9 1.30 -18.01 17.58
N GLU A 10 0.28 -18.27 18.39
CA GLU A 10 -0.07 -19.62 18.83
C GLU A 10 -0.46 -20.52 17.66
N LYS A 11 -1.35 -20.04 16.80
CA LYS A 11 -1.80 -20.76 15.58
C LYS A 11 -0.64 -21.15 14.66
N HIS A 12 0.36 -20.26 14.53
CA HIS A 12 1.56 -20.46 13.71
C HIS A 12 2.69 -21.18 14.46
N GLN A 13 2.50 -21.48 15.75
CA GLN A 13 3.52 -22.08 16.62
C GLN A 13 4.78 -21.21 16.69
N ILE A 14 4.61 -19.88 16.79
CA ILE A 14 5.68 -18.90 16.95
C ILE A 14 5.74 -18.47 18.41
N ASP A 15 6.93 -18.47 19.00
CA ASP A 15 7.14 -18.10 20.40
C ASP A 15 7.57 -16.64 20.54
N ALA A 16 8.26 -16.10 19.52
CA ALA A 16 8.66 -14.70 19.49
C ALA A 16 8.72 -14.15 18.06
N LEU A 17 8.53 -12.82 17.93
CA LEU A 17 8.78 -12.04 16.72
C LEU A 17 9.96 -11.11 16.95
N LEU A 18 10.88 -11.03 16.00
CA LEU A 18 11.93 -10.01 15.93
C LEU A 18 11.65 -9.12 14.73
N ILE A 19 11.44 -7.84 14.98
CA ILE A 19 11.27 -6.82 13.93
C ILE A 19 12.49 -5.89 13.97
N THR A 20 13.23 -5.79 12.87
CA THR A 20 14.48 -5.00 12.80
C THR A 20 14.41 -3.90 11.75
N GLY A 21 15.18 -2.83 11.96
CA GLY A 21 15.34 -1.74 11.02
C GLY A 21 14.80 -0.39 11.49
N PRO A 22 14.65 0.60 10.59
CA PRO A 22 14.05 1.89 10.92
C PRO A 22 12.59 1.74 11.33
N ALA A 23 12.03 2.71 12.03
CA ALA A 23 10.58 2.75 12.24
C ALA A 23 9.86 3.26 11.00
N GLY A 24 10.35 4.35 10.38
CA GLY A 24 9.77 4.90 9.17
C GLY A 24 9.86 3.95 7.97
N HIS A 25 8.80 3.91 7.16
CA HIS A 25 8.65 3.06 5.96
C HIS A 25 8.92 1.55 6.21
N ASN A 26 8.73 1.10 7.42
CA ASN A 26 8.88 -0.29 7.84
C ASN A 26 7.54 -0.78 8.44
N PRO A 27 6.59 -1.25 7.64
CA PRO A 27 5.26 -1.64 8.07
C PRO A 27 5.22 -2.56 9.29
N PRO A 28 6.05 -3.64 9.38
CA PRO A 28 6.15 -4.44 10.59
C PRO A 28 6.51 -3.65 11.85
N MET A 29 7.44 -2.70 11.77
CA MET A 29 7.83 -1.87 12.90
C MET A 29 6.74 -0.86 13.25
N GLN A 30 6.21 -0.15 12.25
CA GLN A 30 5.14 0.84 12.42
C GLN A 30 3.86 0.24 12.99
N TYR A 31 3.55 -1.01 12.68
CA TYR A 31 2.41 -1.70 13.24
C TYR A 31 2.44 -1.73 14.77
N PHE A 32 3.61 -1.84 15.39
CA PHE A 32 3.79 -1.81 16.83
C PHE A 32 4.03 -0.40 17.36
N THR A 33 4.91 0.37 16.71
CA THR A 33 5.41 1.65 17.26
C THR A 33 4.56 2.87 16.87
N GLY A 34 3.70 2.72 15.86
CA GLY A 34 3.09 3.89 15.21
C GLY A 34 4.12 4.70 14.43
N ASN A 35 3.77 5.95 14.10
CA ASN A 35 4.63 6.84 13.34
C ASN A 35 5.61 7.58 14.27
N VAL A 36 6.72 6.91 14.64
CA VAL A 36 7.81 7.47 15.45
C VAL A 36 9.09 7.56 14.62
N HIS A 37 9.94 8.54 14.91
CA HIS A 37 11.20 8.72 14.19
C HIS A 37 12.34 7.97 14.88
N ILE A 38 12.61 6.74 14.42
CA ILE A 38 13.71 5.88 14.89
C ILE A 38 14.48 5.40 13.66
N GLY A 39 15.77 5.76 13.57
CA GLY A 39 16.62 5.42 12.43
C GLY A 39 16.99 3.93 12.37
N HIS A 40 17.10 3.28 13.53
CA HIS A 40 17.27 1.83 13.64
C HIS A 40 16.86 1.34 15.04
N GLY A 41 16.05 0.28 15.06
CA GLY A 41 15.65 -0.41 16.28
C GLY A 41 15.42 -1.89 16.05
N ASP A 42 15.40 -2.62 17.15
CA ASP A 42 15.04 -4.04 17.20
C ASP A 42 13.88 -4.19 18.19
N LEU A 43 12.69 -4.54 17.68
CA LEU A 43 11.53 -4.82 18.53
C LEU A 43 11.38 -6.33 18.69
N ILE A 44 11.23 -6.78 19.93
CA ILE A 44 11.01 -8.19 20.23
C ILE A 44 9.68 -8.33 20.94
N LYS A 45 8.79 -9.15 20.37
CA LYS A 45 7.48 -9.51 20.92
C LYS A 45 7.50 -10.99 21.25
N LYS A 46 7.50 -11.35 22.54
CA LYS A 46 7.26 -12.72 22.99
C LYS A 46 5.76 -12.98 23.09
N ARG A 47 5.32 -14.20 22.76
CA ARG A 47 3.92 -14.59 22.88
C ARG A 47 3.44 -14.45 24.32
N GLY A 48 2.32 -13.74 24.52
CA GLY A 48 1.72 -13.49 25.83
C GLY A 48 2.39 -12.38 26.66
N GLU A 49 3.43 -11.71 26.14
CA GLU A 49 4.11 -10.60 26.80
C GLU A 49 4.04 -9.32 25.94
N GLU A 50 4.15 -8.15 26.57
CA GLU A 50 4.24 -6.89 25.84
C GLU A 50 5.55 -6.80 25.02
N PRO A 51 5.56 -6.11 23.88
CA PRO A 51 6.77 -5.93 23.08
C PRO A 51 7.80 -5.07 23.81
N VAL A 52 9.09 -5.32 23.52
CA VAL A 52 10.22 -4.51 24.00
C VAL A 52 10.97 -3.95 22.81
N LEU A 53 11.22 -2.64 22.81
CA LEU A 53 11.94 -1.94 21.74
C LEU A 53 13.36 -1.58 22.18
N PHE A 54 14.34 -2.09 21.49
CA PHE A 54 15.75 -1.77 21.66
C PHE A 54 16.15 -0.71 20.66
N CYS A 55 16.56 0.47 21.13
CA CYS A 55 16.94 1.57 20.24
C CYS A 55 18.14 2.37 20.76
N ASN A 56 18.67 3.24 19.91
CA ASN A 56 19.76 4.14 20.28
C ASN A 56 19.27 5.15 21.31
N PRO A 57 20.04 5.44 22.39
CA PRO A 57 19.65 6.42 23.42
C PRO A 57 19.45 7.84 22.88
N MET A 58 19.99 8.18 21.73
CA MET A 58 19.73 9.47 21.07
C MET A 58 18.28 9.61 20.59
N GLU A 59 17.57 8.50 20.38
CA GLU A 59 16.20 8.45 19.88
C GLU A 59 15.17 8.13 20.96
N ARG A 60 15.58 8.08 22.25
CA ARG A 60 14.74 7.66 23.37
C ARG A 60 13.44 8.45 23.53
N GLU A 61 13.48 9.76 23.24
CA GLU A 61 12.28 10.62 23.34
C GLU A 61 11.24 10.28 22.26
N GLU A 62 11.71 10.02 21.04
CA GLU A 62 10.86 9.55 19.96
C GLU A 62 10.34 8.14 20.20
N ALA A 63 11.21 7.23 20.64
CA ALA A 63 10.83 5.87 20.97
C ALA A 63 9.78 5.81 22.09
N ALA A 64 9.87 6.70 23.09
CA ALA A 64 8.92 6.79 24.19
C ALA A 64 7.48 7.10 23.72
N ARG A 65 7.31 7.78 22.58
CA ARG A 65 5.99 8.07 22.01
C ARG A 65 5.24 6.81 21.56
N SER A 66 5.95 5.71 21.30
CA SER A 66 5.33 4.41 20.96
C SER A 66 4.54 3.80 22.12
N GLY A 67 4.82 4.20 23.36
CA GLY A 67 4.26 3.59 24.57
C GLY A 67 4.82 2.20 24.89
N ILE A 68 5.81 1.71 24.12
CA ILE A 68 6.46 0.41 24.30
C ILE A 68 7.59 0.54 25.33
N GLU A 69 7.88 -0.54 26.08
CA GLU A 69 9.07 -0.62 26.95
C GLU A 69 10.33 -0.45 26.09
N ILE A 70 11.22 0.48 26.51
CA ILE A 70 12.44 0.81 25.77
C ILE A 70 13.65 0.30 26.52
N LYS A 71 14.54 -0.39 25.80
CA LYS A 71 15.87 -0.76 26.26
C LYS A 71 16.94 -0.07 25.41
N ASN A 72 17.98 0.41 26.11
CA ASN A 72 19.06 1.16 25.50
C ASN A 72 20.07 0.24 24.81
N LEU A 73 20.17 0.28 23.48
CA LEU A 73 21.14 -0.53 22.71
C LEU A 73 22.61 -0.28 23.10
N ALA A 74 22.96 0.89 23.64
CA ALA A 74 24.33 1.19 24.05
C ALA A 74 24.80 0.33 25.23
N GLU A 75 23.90 -0.21 26.05
CA GLU A 75 24.24 -1.10 27.19
C GLU A 75 24.87 -2.41 26.72
N TYR A 76 24.57 -2.84 25.47
CA TYR A 76 25.14 -4.06 24.88
C TYR A 76 26.54 -3.88 24.26
N ARG A 77 27.12 -2.67 24.34
CA ARG A 77 28.52 -2.33 24.04
C ARG A 77 29.05 -2.99 22.77
N LEU A 78 28.41 -2.75 21.62
CA LEU A 78 28.75 -3.37 20.35
C LEU A 78 30.25 -3.25 20.00
N SER A 79 30.92 -2.13 20.35
CA SER A 79 32.32 -1.92 20.13
C SER A 79 33.25 -2.88 20.95
N GLU A 80 32.79 -3.34 22.08
CA GLU A 80 33.51 -4.36 22.86
C GLU A 80 33.31 -5.73 22.23
N LEU A 81 32.06 -6.06 21.84
CA LEU A 81 31.73 -7.30 21.12
C LEU A 81 32.50 -7.43 19.80
N MET A 82 32.70 -6.33 19.09
CA MET A 82 33.54 -6.31 17.86
C MET A 82 34.95 -6.83 18.14
N LYS A 83 35.57 -6.41 19.28
CA LYS A 83 36.93 -6.86 19.66
C LYS A 83 36.97 -8.35 20.03
N GLU A 84 35.87 -8.89 20.59
CA GLU A 84 35.77 -10.32 20.96
C GLU A 84 35.75 -11.25 19.75
N VAL A 85 35.40 -10.72 18.55
CA VAL A 85 35.19 -11.49 17.31
C VAL A 85 36.04 -11.00 16.13
N ASP A 86 37.24 -10.54 16.40
CA ASP A 86 38.21 -10.07 15.39
C ASP A 86 37.62 -8.99 14.46
N ASN A 87 36.79 -8.12 14.98
CA ASN A 87 36.06 -7.08 14.25
C ASN A 87 35.11 -7.58 13.14
N ASP A 88 34.59 -8.80 13.24
CA ASP A 88 33.53 -9.29 12.37
C ASP A 88 32.16 -8.70 12.81
N PRO A 89 31.53 -7.81 12.00
CA PRO A 89 30.30 -7.12 12.42
C PRO A 89 29.08 -8.06 12.51
N ALA A 90 29.03 -9.13 11.71
CA ALA A 90 27.93 -10.07 11.77
C ALA A 90 27.96 -10.90 13.06
N LYS A 91 29.16 -11.38 13.45
CA LYS A 91 29.36 -12.10 14.73
C LYS A 91 29.09 -11.20 15.94
N ALA A 92 29.60 -9.95 15.90
CA ALA A 92 29.36 -8.99 16.97
C ALA A 92 27.86 -8.66 17.14
N THR A 93 27.14 -8.50 16.03
CA THR A 93 25.67 -8.28 16.06
C THR A 93 24.93 -9.52 16.57
N ALA A 94 25.33 -10.72 16.19
CA ALA A 94 24.77 -11.96 16.72
C ALA A 94 24.99 -12.08 18.23
N LEU A 95 26.20 -11.74 18.74
CA LEU A 95 26.46 -11.70 20.18
C LEU A 95 25.61 -10.65 20.90
N ARG A 96 25.36 -9.49 20.28
CA ARG A 96 24.45 -8.47 20.80
C ARG A 96 23.03 -9.01 20.93
N TYR A 97 22.50 -9.64 19.89
CA TYR A 97 21.18 -10.30 19.96
C TYR A 97 21.12 -11.36 21.07
N LYS A 98 22.15 -12.17 21.23
CA LYS A 98 22.22 -13.16 22.32
C LYS A 98 22.07 -12.49 23.68
N LYS A 99 22.75 -11.36 23.94
CA LYS A 99 22.60 -10.59 25.19
C LYS A 99 21.20 -10.00 25.32
N MET A 100 20.65 -9.40 24.27
CA MET A 100 19.29 -8.84 24.26
C MET A 100 18.24 -9.92 24.57
N PHE A 101 18.35 -11.09 23.96
CA PHE A 101 17.45 -12.23 24.22
C PHE A 101 17.56 -12.74 25.66
N SER A 102 18.77 -12.80 26.18
CA SER A 102 18.99 -13.16 27.61
C SER A 102 18.29 -12.19 28.55
N ASP A 103 18.36 -10.89 28.29
CA ASP A 103 17.76 -9.83 29.12
C ASP A 103 16.23 -9.89 29.20
N ILE A 104 15.60 -10.44 28.19
CA ILE A 104 14.14 -10.65 28.14
C ILE A 104 13.75 -12.12 28.35
N SER A 105 14.70 -12.95 28.80
CA SER A 105 14.49 -14.38 29.04
C SER A 105 13.96 -15.17 27.82
N LEU A 106 14.39 -14.80 26.60
CA LEU A 106 14.16 -15.57 25.40
C LEU A 106 15.32 -16.54 25.17
N THR A 107 15.20 -17.76 25.71
CA THR A 107 16.30 -18.75 25.73
C THR A 107 16.07 -19.91 24.75
N SER A 108 14.84 -20.12 24.29
CA SER A 108 14.47 -21.22 23.38
C SER A 108 13.17 -20.89 22.66
N GLY A 109 12.82 -21.69 21.66
CA GLY A 109 11.57 -21.59 20.90
C GLY A 109 11.76 -21.10 19.47
N LYS A 110 10.65 -20.87 18.79
CA LYS A 110 10.62 -20.45 17.37
C LYS A 110 10.49 -18.93 17.26
N LEU A 111 11.50 -18.30 16.66
CA LEU A 111 11.60 -16.84 16.43
C LEU A 111 11.37 -16.53 14.96
N SER A 112 10.29 -15.82 14.66
CA SER A 112 10.05 -15.30 13.31
C SER A 112 10.61 -13.89 13.14
N ILE A 113 11.31 -13.65 12.01
CA ILE A 113 11.98 -12.36 11.73
C ILE A 113 11.25 -11.55 10.68
N TYR A 114 11.17 -10.23 10.91
CA TYR A 114 10.53 -9.24 10.06
C TYR A 114 11.34 -7.94 10.01
N GLY A 115 10.91 -7.03 9.17
CA GLY A 115 11.44 -5.66 9.11
C GLY A 115 12.22 -5.37 7.84
N LEU A 116 12.97 -4.27 7.86
CA LEU A 116 13.76 -3.80 6.74
C LEU A 116 15.24 -3.84 7.08
N GLN A 117 15.96 -4.72 6.41
CA GLN A 117 17.41 -4.83 6.48
C GLN A 117 17.96 -5.26 5.12
N GLU A 118 19.19 -4.82 4.81
CA GLU A 118 19.86 -5.30 3.59
C GLU A 118 19.99 -6.84 3.64
N ALA A 119 19.58 -7.51 2.55
CA ALA A 119 19.41 -8.97 2.53
C ALA A 119 20.70 -9.75 2.85
N GLY A 120 21.85 -9.32 2.34
CA GLY A 120 23.14 -9.98 2.59
C GLY A 120 23.60 -9.82 4.05
N GLN A 121 23.36 -8.66 4.65
CA GLN A 121 23.64 -8.43 6.07
C GLN A 121 22.74 -9.28 6.96
N ALA A 122 21.43 -9.28 6.70
CA ALA A 122 20.46 -10.08 7.43
C ALA A 122 20.84 -11.58 7.39
N TYR A 123 21.11 -12.09 6.17
CA TYR A 123 21.52 -13.48 5.98
C TYR A 123 22.75 -13.85 6.81
N ARG A 124 23.82 -13.01 6.79
CA ARG A 124 25.00 -13.26 7.59
C ARG A 124 24.74 -13.22 9.09
N ILE A 125 24.07 -12.17 9.58
CA ILE A 125 23.79 -12.00 11.00
C ILE A 125 22.98 -13.18 11.55
N PHE A 126 21.90 -13.56 10.88
CA PHE A 126 21.04 -14.63 11.35
C PHE A 126 21.65 -16.03 11.25
N ASN A 127 22.57 -16.27 10.30
CA ASN A 127 23.36 -17.50 10.28
C ASN A 127 24.33 -17.58 11.47
N GLU A 128 25.03 -16.49 11.81
CA GLU A 128 25.89 -16.44 13.00
C GLU A 128 25.05 -16.61 14.29
N LEU A 129 23.86 -15.99 14.34
CA LEU A 129 22.96 -16.11 15.48
C LEU A 129 22.46 -17.54 15.69
N LYS A 130 22.08 -18.22 14.61
CA LYS A 130 21.68 -19.66 14.65
C LYS A 130 22.81 -20.54 15.19
N ALA A 131 24.04 -20.25 14.84
CA ALA A 131 25.20 -21.04 15.30
C ALA A 131 25.46 -20.90 16.81
N ILE A 132 25.14 -19.75 17.43
CA ILE A 132 25.39 -19.48 18.85
C ILE A 132 24.18 -19.65 19.76
N LEU A 133 22.98 -19.83 19.18
CA LEU A 133 21.70 -20.06 19.90
C LEU A 133 20.96 -21.26 19.31
N PRO A 134 21.48 -22.49 19.53
CA PRO A 134 20.91 -23.71 18.92
C PRO A 134 19.49 -24.04 19.42
N ASP A 135 19.08 -23.53 20.57
CA ASP A 135 17.75 -23.77 21.15
C ASP A 135 16.70 -22.78 20.63
N ILE A 136 17.09 -21.79 19.81
CA ILE A 136 16.18 -20.86 19.13
C ILE A 136 16.13 -21.19 17.63
N GLU A 137 14.97 -21.65 17.19
CA GLU A 137 14.70 -21.86 15.76
C GLU A 137 14.38 -20.54 15.07
N ILE A 138 15.31 -19.96 14.32
CA ILE A 138 15.09 -18.72 13.57
C ILE A 138 14.47 -19.05 12.22
N ILE A 139 13.30 -18.46 11.93
CA ILE A 139 12.55 -18.66 10.69
C ILE A 139 12.19 -17.35 10.01
N GLY A 140 11.87 -17.42 8.72
CA GLY A 140 11.12 -16.40 7.98
C GLY A 140 9.77 -16.95 7.57
N GLU A 141 8.72 -16.16 7.67
CA GLU A 141 7.39 -16.53 7.17
C GLU A 141 7.15 -15.93 5.78
N MET A 142 6.33 -16.59 4.98
CA MET A 142 5.89 -16.12 3.67
C MET A 142 4.36 -16.24 3.54
N GLY A 143 3.76 -15.40 2.68
CA GLY A 143 2.31 -15.43 2.45
C GLY A 143 1.51 -15.03 3.68
N HIS A 144 0.65 -15.92 4.19
CA HIS A 144 -0.18 -15.69 5.37
C HIS A 144 0.62 -15.76 6.67
N SER A 145 1.59 -14.88 6.86
CA SER A 145 2.38 -14.78 8.09
C SER A 145 1.56 -14.25 9.28
N VAL A 146 2.10 -14.33 10.50
CA VAL A 146 1.48 -13.76 11.70
C VAL A 146 1.15 -12.29 11.48
N LEU A 147 2.12 -11.48 11.03
CA LEU A 147 1.90 -10.05 10.84
C LEU A 147 0.98 -9.73 9.66
N SER A 148 1.06 -10.48 8.54
CA SER A 148 0.15 -10.23 7.41
C SER A 148 -1.31 -10.48 7.80
N GLN A 149 -1.59 -11.50 8.61
CA GLN A 149 -2.93 -11.77 9.13
C GLN A 149 -3.37 -10.76 10.19
N ALA A 150 -2.45 -10.32 11.08
CA ALA A 150 -2.76 -9.30 12.08
C ALA A 150 -3.08 -7.94 11.45
N MET A 151 -2.37 -7.57 10.38
CA MET A 151 -2.54 -6.31 9.65
C MET A 151 -3.76 -6.34 8.70
N GLU A 152 -4.28 -7.52 8.33
CA GLU A 152 -5.44 -7.65 7.44
C GLU A 152 -6.66 -6.89 7.95
N THR A 153 -6.89 -6.88 9.26
CA THR A 153 -8.00 -6.15 9.88
C THR A 153 -7.51 -4.98 10.73
N LYS A 154 -8.14 -3.83 10.55
CA LYS A 154 -7.83 -2.56 11.21
C LYS A 154 -8.77 -2.34 12.39
N ASP A 155 -8.24 -1.85 13.48
CA ASP A 155 -9.05 -1.32 14.57
C ASP A 155 -9.50 0.12 14.27
N GLU A 156 -10.25 0.73 15.19
CA GLU A 156 -10.81 2.07 14.95
C GLU A 156 -9.72 3.16 14.90
N ASP A 157 -8.61 3.00 15.60
CA ASP A 157 -7.51 3.96 15.53
C ASP A 157 -6.78 3.86 14.18
N GLU A 158 -6.57 2.64 13.67
CA GLU A 158 -6.05 2.42 12.32
C GLU A 158 -7.01 2.94 11.25
N ALA A 159 -8.32 2.74 11.41
CA ALA A 159 -9.35 3.23 10.49
C ALA A 159 -9.41 4.77 10.40
N LYS A 160 -9.13 5.49 11.48
CA LYS A 160 -9.01 6.96 11.45
C LYS A 160 -7.93 7.43 10.48
N HIS A 161 -6.78 6.72 10.44
CA HIS A 161 -5.71 7.01 9.50
C HIS A 161 -6.15 6.78 8.06
N LEU A 162 -6.82 5.66 7.78
CA LEU A 162 -7.34 5.37 6.45
C LEU A 162 -8.36 6.41 5.97
N ARG A 163 -9.32 6.79 6.84
CA ARG A 163 -10.30 7.86 6.52
C ARG A 163 -9.62 9.19 6.26
N HIS A 164 -8.59 9.53 7.03
CA HIS A 164 -7.80 10.75 6.80
C HIS A 164 -7.10 10.70 5.44
N MET A 165 -6.43 9.59 5.12
CA MET A 165 -5.72 9.41 3.86
C MET A 165 -6.68 9.46 2.65
N GLY A 166 -7.85 8.84 2.74
CA GLY A 166 -8.88 8.94 1.70
C GLY A 166 -9.32 10.39 1.43
N LYS A 167 -9.55 11.18 2.48
CA LYS A 167 -9.89 12.62 2.35
C LYS A 167 -8.78 13.43 1.70
N VAL A 168 -7.53 13.24 2.14
CA VAL A 168 -6.37 13.95 1.56
C VAL A 168 -6.21 13.59 0.09
N THR A 169 -6.36 12.33 -0.26
CA THR A 169 -6.24 11.86 -1.64
C THR A 169 -7.31 12.49 -2.54
N THR A 170 -8.57 12.43 -2.14
CA THR A 170 -9.68 13.04 -2.91
C THR A 170 -9.58 14.56 -2.99
N GLU A 171 -9.02 15.23 -1.96
CA GLU A 171 -8.69 16.65 -2.01
C GLU A 171 -7.65 16.96 -3.09
N ILE A 172 -6.55 16.17 -3.16
CA ILE A 172 -5.51 16.36 -4.17
C ILE A 172 -6.09 16.10 -5.58
N VAL A 173 -6.89 15.06 -5.74
CA VAL A 173 -7.60 14.79 -7.01
C VAL A 173 -8.46 15.97 -7.44
N GLY A 174 -9.22 16.56 -6.52
CA GLY A 174 -10.00 17.78 -6.78
C GLY A 174 -9.15 19.00 -7.14
N ARG A 175 -7.96 19.14 -6.51
CA ARG A 175 -6.99 20.20 -6.88
C ARG A 175 -6.42 19.97 -8.29
N VAL A 176 -6.15 18.71 -8.68
CA VAL A 176 -5.69 18.35 -10.04
C VAL A 176 -6.76 18.71 -11.07
N GLN A 177 -8.01 18.32 -10.85
CA GLN A 177 -9.12 18.64 -11.75
C GLN A 177 -9.24 20.17 -11.94
N LYS A 178 -9.28 20.95 -10.86
CA LYS A 178 -9.35 22.41 -10.91
C LYS A 178 -8.13 23.05 -11.61
N PHE A 179 -6.94 22.49 -11.37
CA PHE A 179 -5.72 22.95 -12.02
C PHE A 179 -5.80 22.75 -13.53
N ILE A 180 -6.23 21.59 -14.02
CA ILE A 180 -6.40 21.34 -15.44
C ILE A 180 -7.47 22.28 -16.03
N GLN A 181 -8.62 22.43 -15.35
CA GLN A 181 -9.72 23.29 -15.77
C GLN A 181 -9.38 24.79 -15.75
N SER A 182 -8.35 25.21 -15.02
CA SER A 182 -7.87 26.60 -15.04
C SER A 182 -7.11 26.97 -16.32
N HIS A 183 -6.85 25.99 -17.18
CA HIS A 183 -6.21 26.16 -18.47
C HIS A 183 -7.25 26.09 -19.59
N LYS A 184 -6.87 26.55 -20.78
CA LYS A 184 -7.71 26.52 -21.97
C LYS A 184 -7.18 25.52 -22.98
N SER A 185 -8.00 25.11 -23.94
CA SER A 185 -7.57 24.28 -25.04
C SER A 185 -7.31 25.11 -26.30
N LYS A 186 -6.33 24.67 -27.08
CA LYS A 186 -6.02 25.18 -28.40
C LYS A 186 -5.59 24.04 -29.31
N ASP A 187 -6.19 23.92 -30.48
CA ASP A 187 -5.88 22.86 -31.46
C ASP A 187 -5.95 21.44 -30.85
N GLY A 188 -6.93 21.19 -29.95
CA GLY A 188 -7.15 19.89 -29.30
C GLY A 188 -6.19 19.57 -28.17
N VAL A 189 -5.37 20.53 -27.70
CA VAL A 189 -4.41 20.35 -26.60
C VAL A 189 -4.67 21.38 -25.50
N VAL A 190 -4.58 21.00 -24.23
CA VAL A 190 -4.63 21.94 -23.12
C VAL A 190 -3.34 22.74 -23.07
N VAL A 191 -3.44 24.08 -23.00
CA VAL A 191 -2.29 24.99 -23.06
C VAL A 191 -2.18 25.88 -21.82
N LYS A 192 -0.95 26.19 -21.42
CA LYS A 192 -0.61 27.15 -20.37
C LYS A 192 -0.83 28.57 -20.86
N THR A 193 -0.78 29.54 -19.95
CA THR A 193 -0.98 30.97 -20.28
C THR A 193 0.03 31.54 -21.28
N ASP A 194 1.22 30.93 -21.38
CA ASP A 194 2.24 31.28 -22.37
C ASP A 194 2.04 30.61 -23.73
N GLY A 195 0.98 29.81 -23.88
CA GLY A 195 0.64 29.07 -25.10
C GLY A 195 1.38 27.75 -25.28
N THR A 196 2.26 27.36 -24.35
CA THR A 196 2.90 26.04 -24.38
C THR A 196 1.94 24.93 -23.89
N PRO A 197 2.04 23.70 -24.40
CA PRO A 197 1.22 22.60 -23.92
C PRO A 197 1.35 22.35 -22.42
N LEU A 198 0.22 22.06 -21.76
CA LEU A 198 0.22 21.48 -20.43
C LEU A 198 0.58 20.00 -20.54
N THR A 199 1.49 19.52 -19.72
CA THR A 199 2.02 18.15 -19.80
C THR A 199 1.69 17.31 -18.55
N ILE A 200 1.82 15.98 -18.67
CA ILE A 200 1.74 15.05 -17.56
C ILE A 200 2.74 15.43 -16.45
N GLY A 201 3.96 15.84 -16.81
CA GLY A 201 4.98 16.29 -15.87
C GLY A 201 4.55 17.52 -15.06
N ASP A 202 3.86 18.47 -15.69
CA ASP A 202 3.31 19.64 -15.00
C ASP A 202 2.28 19.22 -13.93
N VAL A 203 1.38 18.29 -14.27
CA VAL A 203 0.37 17.75 -13.33
C VAL A 203 1.03 17.00 -12.17
N LYS A 204 1.94 16.07 -12.47
CA LYS A 204 2.66 15.29 -11.43
C LYS A 204 3.47 16.17 -10.48
N SER A 205 4.07 17.24 -11.01
CA SER A 205 4.79 18.22 -10.18
C SER A 205 3.86 18.93 -9.20
N LYS A 206 2.62 19.24 -9.64
CA LYS A 206 1.60 19.82 -8.74
C LYS A 206 1.11 18.82 -7.69
N ILE A 207 0.89 17.56 -8.07
CA ILE A 207 0.52 16.49 -7.12
C ILE A 207 1.56 16.39 -6.01
N ASN A 208 2.86 16.29 -6.35
CA ASN A 208 3.94 16.19 -5.37
C ASN A 208 4.03 17.42 -4.46
N LEU A 209 3.80 18.61 -5.00
CA LEU A 209 3.75 19.83 -4.21
C LEU A 209 2.60 19.80 -3.19
N TRP A 210 1.40 19.44 -3.63
CA TRP A 210 0.22 19.38 -2.76
C TRP A 210 0.29 18.22 -1.75
N ALA A 211 0.92 17.12 -2.12
CA ALA A 211 1.21 16.03 -1.17
C ALA A 211 2.08 16.54 -0.01
N ALA A 212 3.17 17.27 -0.33
CA ALA A 212 4.03 17.89 0.70
C ALA A 212 3.31 18.94 1.54
N GLU A 213 2.43 19.77 0.95
CA GLU A 213 1.61 20.75 1.68
C GLU A 213 0.63 20.10 2.67
N LEU A 214 0.18 18.88 2.40
CA LEU A 214 -0.80 18.13 3.21
C LEU A 214 -0.15 17.08 4.12
N ASP A 215 1.18 17.13 4.28
CA ASP A 215 1.95 16.21 5.12
C ASP A 215 1.77 14.73 4.75
N VAL A 216 1.74 14.45 3.44
CA VAL A 216 1.71 13.11 2.88
C VAL A 216 2.80 12.94 1.82
N GLU A 217 3.13 11.69 1.54
CA GLU A 217 4.16 11.29 0.58
C GLU A 217 3.57 10.59 -0.63
N ASN A 218 4.30 10.66 -1.75
CA ASN A 218 4.00 9.95 -2.99
C ASN A 218 5.19 9.04 -3.36
N PRO A 219 5.51 8.01 -2.54
CA PRO A 219 6.76 7.26 -2.65
C PRO A 219 6.85 6.39 -3.91
N HIS A 220 5.72 5.97 -4.44
CA HIS A 220 5.64 5.12 -5.63
C HIS A 220 5.33 5.89 -6.91
N GLY A 221 5.17 7.22 -6.82
CA GLY A 221 4.70 8.05 -7.89
C GLY A 221 3.19 7.93 -8.11
N THR A 222 2.71 8.52 -9.20
CA THR A 222 1.29 8.53 -9.59
C THR A 222 1.18 8.03 -11.01
N ILE A 223 0.21 7.19 -11.30
CA ILE A 223 -0.19 6.88 -12.66
C ILE A 223 -1.05 8.04 -13.14
N PHE A 224 -0.59 8.75 -14.16
CA PHE A 224 -1.35 9.76 -14.90
C PHE A 224 -1.02 9.55 -16.37
N ALA A 225 -1.72 8.60 -16.99
CA ALA A 225 -1.39 8.04 -18.28
C ALA A 225 -2.50 8.37 -19.29
N ILE A 226 -2.13 8.86 -20.48
CA ILE A 226 -3.08 9.32 -21.50
C ILE A 226 -3.03 8.47 -22.77
N GLY A 227 -4.17 8.23 -23.40
CA GLY A 227 -4.26 7.55 -24.70
C GLY A 227 -3.75 6.11 -24.62
N ALA A 228 -2.80 5.72 -25.45
CA ALA A 228 -2.24 4.36 -25.47
C ALA A 228 -1.61 3.95 -24.14
N ASP A 229 -0.98 4.87 -23.42
CA ASP A 229 -0.38 4.63 -22.13
C ASP A 229 -1.45 4.31 -21.07
N SER A 230 -2.65 4.90 -21.14
CA SER A 230 -3.77 4.55 -20.26
C SER A 230 -4.25 3.11 -20.45
N GLY A 231 -3.97 2.52 -21.61
CA GLY A 231 -4.24 1.11 -21.93
C GLY A 231 -3.27 0.11 -21.31
N VAL A 232 -2.32 0.55 -20.48
CA VAL A 232 -1.37 -0.32 -19.77
C VAL A 232 -1.48 -0.05 -18.26
N PRO A 233 -1.95 -1.02 -17.44
CA PRO A 233 -2.38 -0.78 -16.04
C PRO A 233 -1.40 0.00 -15.17
N HIS A 234 -0.09 -0.32 -15.26
CA HIS A 234 0.94 0.29 -14.42
C HIS A 234 1.85 1.28 -15.19
N ASN A 235 1.41 1.75 -16.38
CA ASN A 235 2.15 2.79 -17.07
C ASN A 235 1.93 4.14 -16.39
N GLY A 236 2.99 4.71 -15.84
CA GLY A 236 2.92 6.00 -15.15
C GLY A 236 2.58 7.19 -16.05
N GLY A 237 2.63 7.06 -17.37
CA GLY A 237 2.58 8.15 -18.35
C GLY A 237 3.92 8.86 -18.53
N ASN A 238 4.22 9.30 -19.76
CA ASN A 238 5.44 10.02 -20.07
C ASN A 238 5.32 11.50 -19.64
N PRO A 239 6.22 12.04 -18.81
CA PRO A 239 6.15 13.42 -18.33
C PRO A 239 6.09 14.50 -19.42
N THR A 240 6.58 14.19 -20.63
CA THR A 240 6.58 15.13 -21.77
C THR A 240 5.30 15.09 -22.60
N ASP A 241 4.41 14.11 -22.36
CA ASP A 241 3.16 13.99 -23.11
C ASP A 241 2.22 15.13 -22.74
N LYS A 242 1.56 15.61 -23.79
CA LYS A 242 0.60 16.73 -23.71
C LYS A 242 -0.75 16.22 -23.25
N LEU A 243 -1.50 17.06 -22.56
CA LEU A 243 -2.90 16.78 -22.24
C LEU A 243 -3.77 17.08 -23.48
N GLU A 244 -4.15 16.03 -24.18
CA GLU A 244 -4.97 16.10 -25.38
C GLU A 244 -6.45 15.89 -25.07
N LEU A 245 -7.33 16.59 -25.78
CA LEU A 245 -8.78 16.43 -25.64
C LEU A 245 -9.24 15.09 -26.22
N GLY A 246 -10.31 14.53 -25.66
CA GLY A 246 -10.98 13.34 -26.18
C GLY A 246 -10.21 12.04 -26.02
N LYS A 247 -9.12 12.01 -25.26
CA LYS A 247 -8.39 10.77 -24.93
C LYS A 247 -8.63 10.38 -23.49
N THR A 248 -8.70 9.07 -23.22
CA THR A 248 -8.77 8.58 -21.84
C THR A 248 -7.48 8.89 -21.09
N ILE A 249 -7.63 9.35 -19.85
CA ILE A 249 -6.57 9.49 -18.85
C ILE A 249 -6.93 8.58 -17.70
N VAL A 250 -6.09 7.58 -17.41
CA VAL A 250 -6.17 6.85 -16.16
C VAL A 250 -5.34 7.62 -15.13
N PHE A 251 -6.02 8.15 -14.13
CA PHE A 251 -5.42 8.86 -13.00
C PHE A 251 -5.58 8.02 -11.74
N ASP A 252 -4.48 7.38 -11.34
CA ASP A 252 -4.40 6.51 -10.18
C ASP A 252 -3.35 7.07 -9.21
N ILE A 253 -3.75 7.25 -7.95
CA ILE A 253 -2.99 7.94 -6.92
C ILE A 253 -3.07 7.20 -5.58
N PHE A 254 -1.92 6.75 -5.11
CA PHE A 254 -1.73 5.93 -3.92
C PHE A 254 -0.76 6.58 -2.94
N LEU A 255 -1.26 7.58 -2.22
CA LEU A 255 -0.49 8.36 -1.25
C LEU A 255 -0.25 7.60 0.05
N GLN A 256 0.80 7.99 0.77
CA GLN A 256 1.17 7.47 2.08
C GLN A 256 1.33 8.61 3.08
N GLN A 257 1.06 8.38 4.35
CA GLN A 257 1.39 9.33 5.42
C GLN A 257 2.90 9.62 5.45
N ALA A 258 3.28 10.88 5.72
CA ALA A 258 4.69 11.27 5.79
C ALA A 258 5.45 10.47 6.85
N GLY A 259 6.67 10.03 6.51
CA GLY A 259 7.49 9.15 7.35
C GLY A 259 7.09 7.67 7.30
N GLY A 260 6.21 7.30 6.40
CA GLY A 260 5.55 6.00 6.32
C GLY A 260 4.18 6.03 7.01
N GLY A 261 3.55 4.90 7.18
CA GLY A 261 2.21 4.79 7.77
C GLY A 261 1.18 4.35 6.74
N TYR A 262 -0.08 4.73 6.96
CA TYR A 262 -1.19 4.22 6.17
C TYR A 262 -1.23 4.83 4.78
N HIS A 263 -1.60 3.98 3.81
CA HIS A 263 -1.86 4.37 2.43
C HIS A 263 -3.34 4.72 2.21
N SER A 264 -3.62 5.40 1.09
CA SER A 264 -4.89 5.36 0.39
C SER A 264 -4.64 4.95 -1.05
N ASP A 265 -5.67 4.47 -1.72
CA ASP A 265 -5.63 4.09 -3.12
C ASP A 265 -6.91 4.53 -3.83
N PHE A 266 -6.77 5.10 -5.04
CA PHE A 266 -7.88 5.73 -5.72
C PHE A 266 -7.60 5.94 -7.20
N THR A 267 -8.52 5.52 -8.05
CA THR A 267 -8.45 5.77 -9.50
C THR A 267 -9.72 6.39 -10.06
N ARG A 268 -9.56 7.37 -10.95
CA ARG A 268 -10.59 7.82 -11.89
C ARG A 268 -10.06 7.83 -13.31
N THR A 269 -10.97 7.62 -14.24
CA THR A 269 -10.69 7.82 -15.66
C THR A 269 -11.33 9.12 -16.12
N TRP A 270 -10.57 9.96 -16.81
CA TRP A 270 -11.03 11.22 -17.36
C TRP A 270 -10.83 11.31 -18.87
N CYS A 271 -11.71 12.04 -19.54
CA CYS A 271 -11.54 12.58 -20.90
C CYS A 271 -11.64 14.11 -20.80
N LEU A 272 -10.67 14.84 -21.31
CA LEU A 272 -10.70 16.30 -21.28
C LEU A 272 -11.55 16.82 -22.44
N GLY A 273 -12.41 17.79 -22.17
CA GLY A 273 -13.30 18.46 -23.13
C GLY A 273 -14.49 17.62 -23.58
N TYR A 274 -14.27 16.44 -24.10
CA TYR A 274 -15.31 15.51 -24.56
C TYR A 274 -14.82 14.06 -24.50
N ALA A 275 -15.73 13.10 -24.52
CA ALA A 275 -15.42 11.68 -24.68
C ALA A 275 -15.92 11.21 -26.06
N PRO A 276 -15.05 10.67 -26.94
CA PRO A 276 -15.48 9.96 -28.12
C PRO A 276 -16.33 8.73 -27.78
N GLU A 277 -17.11 8.21 -28.73
CA GLU A 277 -18.06 7.12 -28.50
C GLU A 277 -17.39 5.84 -27.95
N ALA A 278 -16.18 5.51 -28.45
CA ALA A 278 -15.46 4.31 -28.04
C ALA A 278 -14.96 4.42 -26.58
N GLU A 279 -14.42 5.57 -26.21
CA GLU A 279 -13.93 5.88 -24.86
C GLU A 279 -15.09 5.95 -23.85
N GLN A 280 -16.22 6.58 -24.25
CA GLN A 280 -17.43 6.62 -23.44
C GLN A 280 -17.95 5.20 -23.19
N LYS A 281 -18.05 4.38 -24.24
CA LYS A 281 -18.50 2.98 -24.09
C LYS A 281 -17.58 2.17 -23.19
N LEU A 282 -16.26 2.31 -23.34
CA LEU A 282 -15.29 1.62 -22.48
C LEU A 282 -15.49 2.00 -21.00
N TYR A 283 -15.67 3.30 -20.75
CA TYR A 283 -15.94 3.81 -19.40
C TYR A 283 -17.26 3.27 -18.84
N ASP A 284 -18.33 3.29 -19.64
CA ASP A 284 -19.64 2.82 -19.22
C ASP A 284 -19.63 1.31 -18.88
N ASP A 285 -18.87 0.51 -19.64
CA ASP A 285 -18.70 -0.92 -19.37
C ASP A 285 -17.97 -1.13 -18.01
N VAL A 286 -16.89 -0.38 -17.74
CA VAL A 286 -16.18 -0.42 -16.44
C VAL A 286 -17.08 0.08 -15.31
N ARG A 287 -17.78 1.21 -15.52
CA ARG A 287 -18.69 1.79 -14.53
C ARG A 287 -19.81 0.83 -14.14
N LYS A 288 -20.42 0.17 -15.12
CA LYS A 288 -21.48 -0.81 -14.89
C LYS A 288 -20.99 -1.98 -14.02
N VAL A 289 -19.78 -2.47 -14.28
CA VAL A 289 -19.19 -3.55 -13.48
C VAL A 289 -18.85 -3.06 -12.09
N PHE A 290 -18.23 -1.89 -11.96
CA PHE A 290 -17.91 -1.27 -10.67
C PHE A 290 -19.16 -1.10 -9.80
N ASP A 291 -20.22 -0.46 -10.32
CA ASP A 291 -21.45 -0.22 -9.58
C ASP A 291 -22.09 -1.54 -9.10
N ASN A 292 -22.13 -2.56 -9.97
CA ASN A 292 -22.71 -3.86 -9.59
C ASN A 292 -21.92 -4.55 -8.48
N ILE A 293 -20.58 -4.49 -8.54
CA ILE A 293 -19.73 -5.05 -7.48
C ILE A 293 -19.93 -4.27 -6.18
N MET A 294 -19.94 -2.93 -6.22
CA MET A 294 -20.12 -2.10 -5.03
C MET A 294 -21.48 -2.33 -4.36
N GLU A 295 -22.56 -2.47 -5.13
CA GLU A 295 -23.90 -2.81 -4.64
C GLU A 295 -23.97 -4.22 -4.02
N GLY A 296 -23.13 -5.15 -4.49
CA GLY A 296 -23.07 -6.53 -4.02
C GLY A 296 -22.17 -6.76 -2.80
N LEU A 297 -21.50 -5.72 -2.27
CA LEU A 297 -20.64 -5.87 -1.11
C LEU A 297 -21.45 -6.12 0.17
N GLU A 298 -21.14 -7.19 0.86
CA GLU A 298 -21.83 -7.57 2.11
C GLU A 298 -20.83 -8.03 3.17
N LEU A 299 -21.17 -7.78 4.44
CA LEU A 299 -20.41 -8.30 5.57
C LEU A 299 -20.31 -9.84 5.52
N ASN A 300 -19.13 -10.36 5.71
CA ASN A 300 -18.78 -11.78 5.64
C ASN A 300 -18.95 -12.42 4.25
N ALA A 301 -19.19 -11.65 3.20
CA ALA A 301 -19.14 -12.17 1.85
C ALA A 301 -17.69 -12.57 1.49
N PRO A 302 -17.47 -13.68 0.75
CA PRO A 302 -16.15 -14.05 0.28
C PRO A 302 -15.70 -13.13 -0.88
N PHE A 303 -14.41 -12.79 -0.94
CA PHE A 303 -13.89 -11.87 -1.94
C PHE A 303 -13.67 -12.56 -3.32
N ALA A 304 -13.20 -13.79 -3.34
CA ALA A 304 -12.92 -14.52 -4.58
C ALA A 304 -14.12 -14.66 -5.55
N PRO A 305 -15.37 -14.93 -5.09
CA PRO A 305 -16.53 -14.90 -5.98
C PRO A 305 -16.79 -13.57 -6.66
N MET A 306 -16.44 -12.44 -6.05
CA MET A 306 -16.59 -11.12 -6.66
C MET A 306 -15.60 -10.92 -7.81
N GLN A 307 -14.36 -11.43 -7.67
CA GLN A 307 -13.41 -11.51 -8.79
C GLN A 307 -13.99 -12.34 -9.95
N ALA A 308 -14.59 -13.49 -9.65
CA ALA A 308 -15.20 -14.35 -10.68
C ALA A 308 -16.38 -13.65 -11.36
N LEU A 309 -17.22 -12.96 -10.60
CA LEU A 309 -18.36 -12.17 -11.11
C LEU A 309 -17.86 -11.03 -12.02
N THR A 310 -16.82 -10.29 -11.59
CA THR A 310 -16.19 -9.23 -12.40
C THR A 310 -15.74 -9.76 -13.77
N CYS A 311 -15.03 -10.90 -13.80
CA CYS A 311 -14.66 -11.54 -15.05
C CYS A 311 -15.90 -11.90 -15.89
N GLN A 312 -16.92 -12.53 -15.28
CA GLN A 312 -18.14 -12.90 -16.00
C GLN A 312 -18.84 -11.70 -16.63
N MET A 313 -18.98 -10.60 -15.88
CA MET A 313 -19.65 -9.39 -16.38
C MET A 313 -18.90 -8.76 -17.55
N PHE A 314 -17.57 -8.71 -17.49
CA PHE A 314 -16.77 -8.22 -18.63
C PHE A 314 -16.85 -9.16 -19.84
N GLU A 315 -16.88 -10.47 -19.64
CA GLU A 315 -17.06 -11.46 -20.73
C GLU A 315 -18.44 -11.33 -21.39
N ASP A 316 -19.50 -11.10 -20.60
CA ASP A 316 -20.85 -10.86 -21.10
C ASP A 316 -20.97 -9.56 -21.91
N LEU A 317 -20.09 -8.57 -21.65
CA LEU A 317 -19.93 -7.34 -22.41
C LEU A 317 -19.03 -7.50 -23.64
N GLY A 318 -18.43 -8.68 -23.85
CA GLY A 318 -17.60 -9.00 -25.02
C GLY A 318 -16.10 -8.69 -24.83
N HIS A 319 -15.64 -8.50 -23.58
CA HIS A 319 -14.22 -8.29 -23.26
C HIS A 319 -13.54 -9.60 -22.86
N GLU A 320 -12.30 -9.80 -23.31
CA GLU A 320 -11.46 -10.89 -22.81
C GLU A 320 -11.02 -10.62 -21.36
N THR A 321 -10.89 -11.70 -20.58
CA THR A 321 -10.48 -11.61 -19.17
C THR A 321 -9.32 -12.54 -18.85
N ILE A 322 -8.58 -12.19 -17.80
CA ILE A 322 -7.49 -13.02 -17.27
C ILE A 322 -7.97 -14.41 -16.83
N ARG A 323 -9.28 -14.59 -16.58
CA ARG A 323 -9.88 -15.88 -16.27
C ARG A 323 -9.88 -16.82 -17.49
N GLN A 324 -10.18 -16.26 -18.69
CA GLN A 324 -10.17 -17.02 -19.95
C GLN A 324 -8.75 -17.33 -20.42
N ASN A 325 -7.86 -16.33 -20.29
CA ASN A 325 -6.48 -16.45 -20.72
C ASN A 325 -5.54 -15.70 -19.75
N PRO A 326 -4.78 -16.39 -18.88
CA PRO A 326 -3.88 -15.74 -17.93
C PRO A 326 -2.74 -14.91 -18.56
N MET A 327 -2.53 -15.00 -19.87
CA MET A 327 -1.47 -14.32 -20.61
C MET A 327 -1.98 -13.14 -21.44
N ILE A 328 -3.25 -12.75 -21.29
CA ILE A 328 -3.79 -11.61 -22.05
C ILE A 328 -3.10 -10.30 -21.65
N THR A 329 -2.96 -9.41 -22.63
CA THR A 329 -2.39 -8.06 -22.45
C THR A 329 -3.41 -6.96 -22.73
N GLU A 330 -4.60 -7.29 -23.22
CA GLU A 330 -5.73 -6.39 -23.48
C GLU A 330 -7.02 -6.97 -22.92
N GLY A 331 -7.92 -6.13 -22.43
CA GLY A 331 -9.14 -6.54 -21.74
C GLY A 331 -9.05 -6.37 -20.21
N TYR A 332 -9.63 -7.26 -19.43
CA TYR A 332 -9.52 -7.28 -17.97
C TYR A 332 -8.35 -8.15 -17.53
N VAL A 333 -7.23 -7.54 -17.18
CA VAL A 333 -5.92 -8.21 -17.06
C VAL A 333 -5.39 -8.38 -15.64
N HIS A 334 -6.11 -7.92 -14.61
CA HIS A 334 -5.66 -7.97 -13.20
C HIS A 334 -6.75 -8.45 -12.24
N SER A 335 -6.50 -8.41 -10.94
CA SER A 335 -7.48 -8.72 -9.90
C SER A 335 -8.42 -7.55 -9.63
N LEU A 336 -9.59 -7.85 -9.06
CA LEU A 336 -10.60 -6.85 -8.68
C LEU A 336 -10.11 -5.86 -7.64
N GLY A 337 -9.13 -6.24 -6.83
CA GLY A 337 -8.61 -5.38 -5.78
C GLY A 337 -7.73 -6.11 -4.78
N HIS A 338 -7.30 -5.41 -3.76
CA HIS A 338 -6.38 -5.88 -2.73
C HIS A 338 -6.66 -5.20 -1.39
N GLY A 339 -6.15 -5.79 -0.31
CA GLY A 339 -6.12 -5.16 1.00
C GLY A 339 -5.17 -3.96 1.01
N LEU A 340 -5.47 -3.01 1.86
CA LEU A 340 -4.78 -1.73 2.00
C LEU A 340 -4.52 -1.42 3.48
N GLY A 341 -3.39 -0.81 3.78
CA GLY A 341 -3.05 -0.40 5.14
C GLY A 341 -1.69 0.28 5.23
N LEU A 342 -0.79 -0.26 6.03
CA LEU A 342 0.60 0.19 6.13
C LEU A 342 1.42 -0.13 4.88
N ARG A 343 0.93 -1.06 4.05
CA ARG A 343 1.43 -1.32 2.70
C ARG A 343 0.33 -0.98 1.71
N ILE A 344 0.71 -0.59 0.52
CA ILE A 344 -0.25 -0.38 -0.57
C ILE A 344 -0.97 -1.69 -0.93
N HIS A 345 -0.27 -2.80 -0.95
CA HIS A 345 -0.83 -4.13 -1.13
C HIS A 345 -0.66 -4.96 0.15
N GLU A 346 -1.79 -5.28 0.78
CA GLU A 346 -1.88 -6.15 1.95
C GLU A 346 -2.88 -7.30 1.72
N ALA A 347 -3.00 -8.19 2.68
CA ALA A 347 -4.15 -9.08 2.76
C ALA A 347 -5.43 -8.27 3.13
N PRO A 348 -6.60 -8.67 2.61
CA PRO A 348 -6.85 -9.83 1.75
C PRO A 348 -6.65 -9.51 0.27
N GLY A 349 -6.28 -10.52 -0.53
CA GLY A 349 -6.28 -10.41 -1.98
C GLY A 349 -7.58 -10.92 -2.59
N ALA A 350 -8.06 -10.30 -3.68
CA ALA A 350 -9.31 -10.70 -4.35
C ALA A 350 -9.32 -12.13 -4.93
N ARG A 351 -8.14 -12.76 -5.04
CA ARG A 351 -8.00 -14.16 -5.49
C ARG A 351 -7.82 -15.16 -4.35
N ASP A 352 -7.77 -14.68 -3.11
CA ASP A 352 -7.64 -15.54 -1.94
C ASP A 352 -9.01 -16.12 -1.57
N GLU A 353 -9.15 -17.45 -1.71
CA GLU A 353 -10.38 -18.17 -1.36
C GLU A 353 -10.75 -18.08 0.12
N LYS A 354 -9.80 -17.68 0.98
CA LYS A 354 -9.99 -17.49 2.42
C LYS A 354 -10.26 -16.04 2.79
N ALA A 355 -10.29 -15.14 1.81
CA ALA A 355 -10.57 -13.73 2.02
C ALA A 355 -12.06 -13.46 2.14
N PHE A 356 -12.45 -12.70 3.17
CA PHE A 356 -13.83 -12.31 3.45
C PHE A 356 -13.90 -10.82 3.83
N PHE A 357 -15.00 -10.17 3.51
CA PHE A 357 -15.33 -8.81 3.96
C PHE A 357 -15.72 -8.80 5.44
N LYS A 358 -14.79 -9.18 6.31
CA LYS A 358 -15.00 -9.17 7.77
C LYS A 358 -14.74 -7.80 8.36
N THR A 359 -15.30 -7.56 9.54
CA THR A 359 -15.05 -6.33 10.31
C THR A 359 -13.56 -6.00 10.41
N GLY A 360 -13.21 -4.76 10.12
CA GLY A 360 -11.84 -4.24 10.12
C GLY A 360 -11.11 -4.37 8.78
N VAL A 361 -11.66 -5.07 7.79
CA VAL A 361 -11.03 -5.18 6.45
C VAL A 361 -11.14 -3.87 5.70
N ALA A 362 -10.03 -3.42 5.10
CA ALA A 362 -10.00 -2.34 4.12
C ALA A 362 -9.44 -2.88 2.80
N VAL A 363 -10.16 -2.66 1.70
CA VAL A 363 -9.79 -3.16 0.36
C VAL A 363 -10.11 -2.15 -0.73
N THR A 364 -9.39 -2.25 -1.85
CA THR A 364 -9.73 -1.57 -3.09
C THR A 364 -10.74 -2.38 -3.91
N ILE A 365 -11.57 -1.69 -4.67
CA ILE A 365 -12.45 -2.24 -5.70
C ILE A 365 -12.14 -1.47 -6.98
N GLU A 366 -11.43 -2.10 -7.92
CA GLU A 366 -10.74 -1.41 -9.01
C GLU A 366 -10.90 -2.12 -10.39
N PRO A 367 -12.11 -2.46 -10.84
CA PRO A 367 -12.25 -3.05 -12.17
C PRO A 367 -11.74 -2.09 -13.25
N GLY A 368 -11.05 -2.64 -14.27
CA GLY A 368 -10.50 -1.84 -15.36
C GLY A 368 -10.42 -2.62 -16.67
N LEU A 369 -10.46 -1.90 -17.79
CA LEU A 369 -10.32 -2.42 -19.15
C LEU A 369 -9.20 -1.67 -19.87
N TYR A 370 -8.33 -2.40 -20.54
CA TYR A 370 -7.10 -1.86 -21.12
C TYR A 370 -6.94 -2.30 -22.56
N TYR A 371 -6.81 -1.34 -23.48
CA TYR A 371 -6.66 -1.56 -24.93
C TYR A 371 -5.60 -0.61 -25.51
N PRO A 372 -4.29 -0.84 -25.23
CA PRO A 372 -3.24 0.02 -25.77
C PRO A 372 -3.22 0.05 -27.30
N SER A 373 -3.59 -1.05 -27.98
CA SER A 373 -3.70 -1.09 -29.44
C SER A 373 -4.79 -0.17 -30.00
N LYS A 374 -5.80 0.17 -29.18
CA LYS A 374 -6.89 1.11 -29.52
C LYS A 374 -6.62 2.51 -28.97
N GLY A 375 -5.53 2.72 -28.23
CA GLY A 375 -5.16 3.99 -27.64
C GLY A 375 -6.01 4.41 -26.44
N MET A 376 -6.56 3.47 -25.65
CA MET A 376 -7.46 3.76 -24.53
C MET A 376 -7.37 2.74 -23.40
N GLY A 377 -7.67 3.19 -22.20
CA GLY A 377 -7.87 2.36 -21.00
C GLY A 377 -8.81 3.05 -20.03
N SER A 378 -9.43 2.28 -19.15
CA SER A 378 -10.32 2.80 -18.09
C SER A 378 -10.20 1.97 -16.85
N ARG A 379 -10.06 2.61 -15.69
CA ARG A 379 -10.17 2.04 -14.34
C ARG A 379 -10.99 2.99 -13.46
N ILE A 380 -11.87 2.42 -12.67
CA ILE A 380 -12.56 3.12 -11.57
C ILE A 380 -12.22 2.37 -10.32
N GLU A 381 -11.75 3.07 -9.31
CA GLU A 381 -11.33 2.49 -8.05
C GLU A 381 -11.77 3.34 -6.88
N ASP A 382 -12.28 2.67 -5.88
CA ASP A 382 -12.46 3.23 -4.55
C ASP A 382 -11.98 2.25 -3.47
N THR A 383 -11.53 2.83 -2.36
CA THR A 383 -11.20 2.07 -1.14
C THR A 383 -12.44 1.99 -0.25
N VAL A 384 -12.79 0.78 0.18
CA VAL A 384 -13.88 0.52 1.14
C VAL A 384 -13.32 -0.08 2.43
N TYR A 385 -14.02 0.19 3.54
CA TYR A 385 -13.69 -0.31 4.87
C TYR A 385 -14.93 -0.91 5.54
N VAL A 386 -14.80 -2.11 6.09
CA VAL A 386 -15.87 -2.72 6.90
C VAL A 386 -15.68 -2.28 8.35
N ASN A 387 -16.49 -1.37 8.83
CA ASN A 387 -16.36 -0.78 10.17
C ASN A 387 -16.74 -1.76 11.30
N GLN A 388 -16.61 -1.31 12.55
CA GLN A 388 -16.84 -2.17 13.72
C GLN A 388 -18.33 -2.58 13.86
N GLU A 389 -19.26 -1.84 13.28
CA GLU A 389 -20.69 -2.15 13.20
C GLU A 389 -21.03 -3.11 12.05
N GLY A 390 -20.07 -3.47 11.21
CA GLY A 390 -20.26 -4.32 10.04
C GLY A 390 -20.80 -3.58 8.82
N THR A 391 -20.82 -2.24 8.85
CA THR A 391 -21.21 -1.39 7.71
C THR A 391 -20.01 -1.18 6.80
N ILE A 392 -20.24 -1.16 5.49
CA ILE A 392 -19.23 -0.86 4.49
C ILE A 392 -19.19 0.65 4.27
N GLU A 393 -18.05 1.25 4.58
CA GLU A 393 -17.76 2.67 4.40
C GLU A 393 -16.95 2.89 3.13
N LEU A 394 -17.32 3.87 2.33
CA LEU A 394 -16.52 4.38 1.23
C LEU A 394 -15.52 5.40 1.79
N LEU A 395 -14.22 5.14 1.61
CA LEU A 395 -13.16 6.01 2.14
C LEU A 395 -12.71 7.10 1.15
N THR A 396 -13.01 6.92 -0.14
CA THR A 396 -12.55 7.77 -1.25
C THR A 396 -13.71 8.34 -2.05
N ASP A 397 -14.64 9.04 -1.38
CA ASP A 397 -15.82 9.63 -2.02
C ASP A 397 -15.44 10.78 -2.95
N TYR A 398 -15.58 10.57 -4.26
CA TYR A 398 -15.30 11.55 -5.31
C TYR A 398 -16.18 11.28 -6.54
N PRO A 399 -16.60 12.33 -7.29
CA PRO A 399 -17.44 12.15 -8.50
C PRO A 399 -16.87 11.19 -9.53
N TYR A 400 -17.79 10.57 -10.28
CA TYR A 400 -17.48 9.60 -11.34
C TYR A 400 -17.65 10.19 -12.75
N ASP A 401 -17.48 11.49 -12.90
CA ASP A 401 -17.61 12.14 -14.20
C ASP A 401 -16.44 11.76 -15.12
N LEU A 402 -16.73 11.18 -16.28
CA LEU A 402 -15.72 10.89 -17.29
C LEU A 402 -15.20 12.18 -17.93
N VAL A 403 -16.09 13.09 -18.26
CA VAL A 403 -15.73 14.30 -19.02
C VAL A 403 -15.39 15.45 -18.08
N ILE A 404 -14.17 15.93 -18.19
CA ILE A 404 -13.72 17.16 -17.52
C ILE A 404 -13.81 18.30 -18.53
N PRO A 405 -14.75 19.25 -18.36
CA PRO A 405 -14.92 20.33 -19.32
C PRO A 405 -13.70 21.26 -19.35
N ILE A 406 -13.26 21.61 -20.56
CA ILE A 406 -12.14 22.53 -20.83
C ILE A 406 -12.63 23.62 -21.78
N GLU A 407 -12.43 24.88 -21.41
CA GLU A 407 -12.76 26.02 -22.27
C GLU A 407 -11.80 26.14 -23.46
N GLU A 408 -12.30 26.59 -24.61
CA GLU A 408 -11.44 26.98 -25.73
C GLU A 408 -10.76 28.33 -25.48
N ALA A 409 -9.56 28.51 -26.05
CA ALA A 409 -8.72 29.70 -25.90
C ALA A 409 -9.23 30.91 -26.66
#